data_39c2cd4a1a7322f3b3ca430269b780c3
#
_entry.id   39c2cd4a1a7322f3b3ca430269b780c3
#
_cell.length_a   1.000
_cell.length_b   1.000
_cell.length_c   1.000
_cell.angle_alpha   90.00
_cell.angle_beta   90.00
_cell.angle_gamma   90.00
#
_symmetry.space_group_name_H-M   'P 1'
#
loop_
_entity.id
_entity.type
_entity.pdbx_description
1 polymer ?
#
loop_
_entity_poly.entity_id
_entity_poly.type
_entity_poly.pdbx_seq_one_letter_code
_entity_poly.pdbx_strand_id
1 'polypeptide(L)' 'MRGILTKRAKEVFNLLIVNKTTKEIADELNISEKTVRNHISNVMQKLGVKGRASAVVELLKLKEISL' A
#
# COMPACT_ATOMS: atom_id res chain seq x y z
N MET A 1 2.59 0.13 -20.08
CA MET A 1 1.69 -0.74 -19.31
C MET A 1 1.40 -0.14 -17.94
N ARG A 2 0.19 -0.32 -17.48
CA ARG A 2 -0.16 0.21 -16.18
C ARG A 2 0.24 -0.70 -15.05
N GLY A 3 0.67 -0.09 -13.95
CA GLY A 3 0.88 -0.84 -12.74
C GLY A 3 -0.43 -1.23 -12.08
N ILE A 4 -0.34 -2.08 -11.07
CA ILE A 4 -1.50 -2.50 -10.28
C ILE A 4 -2.00 -1.37 -9.39
N LEU A 5 -1.09 -0.52 -8.94
CA LEU A 5 -1.40 0.51 -7.96
C LEU A 5 -1.82 1.82 -8.60
N THR A 6 -2.83 2.45 -8.00
CA THR A 6 -3.09 3.85 -8.28
C THR A 6 -1.96 4.67 -7.65
N LYS A 7 -1.86 5.94 -8.06
CA LYS A 7 -0.83 6.83 -7.49
C LYS A 7 -0.93 6.90 -5.97
N ARG A 8 -2.15 7.07 -5.43
CA ARG A 8 -2.34 7.16 -3.99
C ARG A 8 -2.01 5.86 -3.27
N ALA A 9 -2.42 4.73 -3.84
CA ALA A 9 -2.10 3.45 -3.25
C ALA A 9 -0.59 3.22 -3.21
N LYS A 10 0.12 3.67 -4.25
CA LYS A 10 1.57 3.56 -4.28
C LYS A 10 2.20 4.39 -3.15
N GLU A 11 1.70 5.59 -2.91
CA GLU A 11 2.18 6.42 -1.81
C GLU A 11 1.97 5.73 -0.46
N VAL A 12 0.80 5.11 -0.28
CA VAL A 12 0.49 4.38 0.94
C VAL A 12 1.49 3.24 1.16
N PHE A 13 1.73 2.44 0.13
CA PHE A 13 2.64 1.30 0.26
C PHE A 13 4.09 1.71 0.39
N ASN A 14 4.50 2.82 -0.22
CA ASN A 14 5.85 3.35 -0.03
C ASN A 14 6.10 3.72 1.44
N LEU A 15 5.09 4.23 2.12
CA LEU A 15 5.21 4.54 3.54
C LEU A 15 5.10 3.29 4.41
N LEU A 16 4.26 2.35 4.00
CA LEU A 16 4.10 1.10 4.71
C LEU A 16 5.40 0.29 4.73
N ILE A 17 6.12 0.30 3.61
CA ILE A 17 7.37 -0.48 3.50
C ILE A 17 8.47 0.07 4.40
N VAL A 18 8.42 1.34 4.78
CA VAL A 18 9.36 1.93 5.73
C VAL A 18 8.80 1.93 7.15
N ASN A 19 7.84 1.04 7.37
CA ASN A 19 7.30 0.74 8.71
C ASN A 19 6.48 1.86 9.35
N LYS A 20 5.83 2.67 8.53
CA LYS A 20 4.90 3.66 9.05
C LYS A 20 3.59 2.98 9.44
N THR A 21 2.99 3.45 10.53
CA THR A 21 1.69 2.95 10.97
C THR A 21 0.58 3.55 10.10
N THR A 22 -0.60 2.95 10.15
CA THR A 22 -1.76 3.48 9.43
C THR A 22 -2.03 4.93 9.83
N LYS A 23 -1.91 5.25 11.11
CA LYS A 23 -2.11 6.62 11.60
C LYS A 23 -1.07 7.57 11.03
N GLU A 24 0.20 7.15 11.03
CA GLU A 24 1.28 7.99 10.50
C GLU A 24 1.09 8.24 9.00
N ILE A 25 0.68 7.21 8.26
CA ILE A 25 0.43 7.35 6.83
C ILE A 25 -0.73 8.32 6.60
N ALA A 26 -1.81 8.17 7.37
CA ALA A 26 -2.96 9.05 7.25
C ALA A 26 -2.58 10.50 7.50
N ASP A 27 -1.80 10.74 8.55
CA ASP A 27 -1.35 12.09 8.88
C ASP A 27 -0.46 12.66 7.78
N GLU A 28 0.47 11.87 7.29
CA GLU A 28 1.42 12.32 6.28
C GLU A 28 0.74 12.63 4.95
N LEU A 29 -0.23 11.82 4.56
CA LEU A 29 -0.94 12.00 3.29
C LEU A 29 -2.18 12.87 3.43
N ASN A 30 -2.49 13.30 4.65
CA ASN A 30 -3.64 14.15 4.93
C ASN A 30 -4.97 13.49 4.50
N ILE A 31 -5.12 12.22 4.85
CA ILE A 31 -6.33 11.45 4.60
C ILE A 31 -6.69 10.70 5.89
N SER A 32 -7.88 10.10 5.93
CA SER A 32 -8.29 9.35 7.11
C SER A 32 -7.62 7.99 7.19
N GLU A 33 -7.52 7.43 8.40
CA GLU A 33 -7.03 6.07 8.57
C GLU A 33 -7.88 5.06 7.82
N LYS A 34 -9.19 5.31 7.79
CA LYS A 34 -10.10 4.44 7.05
C LYS A 34 -9.74 4.40 5.57
N THR A 35 -9.43 5.57 5.00
CA THR A 35 -9.03 5.65 3.59
C THR A 35 -7.72 4.91 3.37
N VAL A 36 -6.76 5.03 4.28
CA VAL A 36 -5.50 4.27 4.19
C VAL A 36 -5.80 2.77 4.18
N ARG A 37 -6.61 2.31 5.12
CA ARG A 37 -6.96 0.89 5.20
C ARG A 37 -7.68 0.41 3.94
N ASN A 38 -8.54 1.25 3.38
CA ASN A 38 -9.23 0.92 2.13
C ASN A 38 -8.27 0.73 0.97
N HIS A 39 -7.27 1.61 0.84
CA HIS A 39 -6.25 1.45 -0.19
C HIS A 39 -5.51 0.12 -0.02
N ILE A 40 -5.12 -0.20 1.20
CA ILE A 40 -4.41 -1.44 1.49
C ILE A 40 -5.27 -2.66 1.16
N SER A 41 -6.53 -2.66 1.63
CA SER A 41 -7.46 -3.76 1.40
C SER A 41 -7.70 -3.99 -0.09
N ASN A 42 -7.89 -2.91 -0.84
CA ASN A 42 -8.16 -3.03 -2.27
C ASN A 42 -6.99 -3.65 -3.00
N VAL A 43 -5.77 -3.27 -2.64
CA VAL A 43 -4.57 -3.84 -3.25
C VAL A 43 -4.43 -5.32 -2.87
N MET A 44 -4.65 -5.64 -1.59
CA MET A 44 -4.60 -7.03 -1.14
C MET A 44 -5.57 -7.91 -1.92
N GLN A 45 -6.77 -7.40 -2.16
CA GLN A 45 -7.78 -8.09 -2.94
C GLN A 45 -7.33 -8.33 -4.37
N LYS A 46 -6.76 -7.31 -5.00
CA LYS A 46 -6.26 -7.42 -6.38
C LYS A 46 -5.14 -8.45 -6.49
N LEU A 47 -4.29 -8.52 -5.46
CA LEU A 47 -3.16 -9.45 -5.46
C LEU A 47 -3.55 -10.85 -4.99
N GLY A 48 -4.73 -11.00 -4.41
CA GLY A 48 -5.18 -12.28 -3.88
C GLY A 48 -4.39 -12.73 -2.66
N VAL A 49 -3.90 -11.79 -1.85
CA VAL A 49 -3.14 -12.09 -0.64
C VAL A 49 -3.98 -11.75 0.59
N LYS A 50 -3.62 -12.34 1.73
CA LYS A 50 -4.39 -12.20 2.96
C LYS A 50 -3.78 -11.27 3.99
N GLY A 51 -2.55 -10.82 3.79
CA GLY A 51 -1.88 -9.97 4.75
C GLY A 51 -1.08 -8.85 4.10
N ARG A 52 -0.81 -7.81 4.88
CA ARG A 52 -0.06 -6.66 4.39
C ARG A 52 1.36 -7.04 3.99
N ALA A 53 2.00 -7.88 4.80
CA ALA A 53 3.38 -8.31 4.52
C ALA A 53 3.44 -9.04 3.17
N SER A 54 2.47 -9.93 2.92
CA SER A 54 2.40 -10.63 1.64
C SER A 54 2.19 -9.67 0.48
N ALA A 55 1.35 -8.64 0.68
CA ALA A 55 1.13 -7.62 -0.34
C ALA A 55 2.41 -6.88 -0.66
N VAL A 56 3.16 -6.48 0.38
CA VAL A 56 4.43 -5.78 0.18
C VAL A 56 5.41 -6.63 -0.61
N VAL A 57 5.54 -7.92 -0.23
CA VAL A 57 6.44 -8.84 -0.94
C VAL A 57 6.05 -8.96 -2.41
N GLU A 58 4.75 -9.13 -2.69
CA GLU A 58 4.29 -9.23 -4.08
C GLU A 58 4.57 -7.96 -4.87
N LEU A 59 4.33 -6.81 -4.27
CA LEU A 59 4.58 -5.54 -4.95
C LEU A 59 6.06 -5.32 -5.23
N LEU A 60 6.93 -5.77 -4.33
CA LEU A 60 8.38 -5.72 -4.57
C LEU A 60 8.78 -6.62 -5.74
N LYS A 61 8.21 -7.84 -5.79
CA LYS A 61 8.47 -8.77 -6.89
C LYS A 61 8.03 -8.20 -8.22
N LEU A 62 6.90 -7.48 -8.23
CA LEU A 62 6.36 -6.88 -9.44
C LEU A 62 7.02 -5.53 -9.76
N LYS A 63 7.93 -5.07 -8.91
CA LYS A 63 8.63 -3.79 -9.04
C LYS A 63 7.67 -2.60 -9.04
N GLU A 64 6.52 -2.76 -8.37
CA GLU A 64 5.57 -1.66 -8.20
C GLU A 64 6.04 -0.70 -7.11
N ILE A 65 6.78 -1.21 -6.13
CA ILE A 65 7.40 -0.41 -5.08
C ILE A 65 8.85 -0.86 -4.94
N SER A 66 9.67 -0.04 -4.30
CA SER A 66 11.06 -0.38 -4.05
C SER A 66 11.49 0.12 -2.68
N LEU A 67 12.52 -0.51 -2.15
CA LEU A 67 13.12 -0.09 -0.88
C LEU A 67 13.96 1.16 -1.03
#